data_554e73ddc0339f0f4f468a2f168cb6b3
#
_entry.id   554e73ddc0339f0f4f468a2f168cb6b3
#
_cell.length_a   1.000
_cell.length_b   1.000
_cell.length_c   1.000
_cell.angle_alpha   90.00
_cell.angle_beta   90.00
_cell.angle_gamma   90.00
#
_symmetry.space_group_name_H-M   'P 1'
#
loop_
_entity.id
_entity.type
_entity.pdbx_description
1 polymer ?
#
loop_
_entity_poly.entity_id
_entity_poly.type
_entity_poly.pdbx_seq_one_letter_code
_entity_poly.pdbx_strand_id
1 'polypeptide(L)' 'MNYAVVYEQTPNNWAAYVPDLPGCIATGVTRDEVERLIREGIRLHLGLMRESGEEIPPATTRVGSVDAD' A
#
# COMPACT_ATOMS: atom_id res chain seq x y z
N MET A 1 13.08 1.96 3.51
CA MET A 1 12.55 1.87 2.15
C MET A 1 11.09 2.36 2.18
N ASN A 2 10.74 3.27 1.30
CA ASN A 2 9.41 3.86 1.27
C ASN A 2 8.67 3.46 0.00
N TYR A 3 7.59 2.71 0.16
CA TYR A 3 6.70 2.38 -0.95
C TYR A 3 5.59 3.43 -1.08
N ALA A 4 5.21 3.74 -2.30
CA ALA A 4 4.03 4.54 -2.55
C ALA A 4 2.79 3.72 -2.18
N VAL A 5 1.84 4.37 -1.52
CA VAL A 5 0.55 3.77 -1.14
C VAL A 5 -0.56 4.62 -1.76
N VAL A 6 -1.49 3.96 -2.42
CA VAL A 6 -2.66 4.62 -2.98
C VAL A 6 -3.82 4.45 -2.00
N TYR A 7 -4.45 5.57 -1.65
CA TYR A 7 -5.63 5.58 -0.78
C TYR A 7 -6.84 5.98 -1.59
N GLU A 8 -7.91 5.23 -1.44
CA GLU A 8 -9.16 5.50 -2.14
C GLU A 8 -10.32 5.50 -1.15
N GLN A 9 -11.12 6.57 -1.19
CA GLN A 9 -12.30 6.66 -0.36
C GLN A 9 -13.53 6.22 -1.17
N THR A 10 -14.29 5.28 -0.61
CA THR A 10 -15.57 4.87 -1.16
C THR A 10 -16.68 5.47 -0.29
N PRO A 11 -17.96 5.38 -0.69
CA PRO A 11 -19.04 5.87 0.18
C PRO A 11 -19.09 5.22 1.55
N ASN A 12 -18.58 4.01 1.69
CA ASN A 12 -18.71 3.24 2.93
C ASN A 12 -17.41 3.00 3.69
N ASN A 13 -16.27 3.13 3.03
CA ASN A 13 -15.00 2.86 3.70
C ASN A 13 -13.82 3.49 2.96
N TRP A 14 -12.63 3.17 3.44
CA TRP A 14 -11.37 3.50 2.81
C TRP A 14 -10.68 2.23 2.36
N ALA A 15 -9.92 2.32 1.29
CA ALA A 15 -9.07 1.23 0.81
C ALA A 15 -7.67 1.77 0.53
N ALA A 16 -6.68 0.89 0.62
CA ALA A 16 -5.31 1.23 0.28
C ALA A 16 -4.65 0.06 -0.40
N TYR A 17 -3.72 0.35 -1.30
CA TYR A 17 -2.89 -0.69 -1.91
C TYR A 17 -1.52 -0.14 -2.24
N VAL A 18 -0.57 -1.05 -2.39
CA VAL A 18 0.83 -0.72 -2.68
C VAL A 18 1.14 -1.19 -4.11
N PRO A 19 1.29 -0.25 -5.07
CA PRO A 19 1.54 -0.63 -6.46
C PRO A 19 2.74 -1.54 -6.67
N ASP A 20 3.83 -1.30 -5.94
CA ASP A 20 5.05 -2.08 -6.08
C ASP A 20 5.03 -3.43 -5.37
N LEU A 21 3.99 -3.70 -4.58
CA LEU A 21 3.81 -4.97 -3.87
C LEU A 21 2.44 -5.56 -4.25
N PRO A 22 2.37 -6.32 -5.35
CA PRO A 22 1.09 -6.91 -5.78
C PRO A 22 0.44 -7.74 -4.68
N GLY A 23 -0.85 -7.54 -4.49
CA GLY A 23 -1.61 -8.23 -3.46
C GLY A 23 -1.56 -7.61 -2.08
N CYS A 24 -0.77 -6.57 -1.87
CA CYS A 24 -0.72 -5.87 -0.59
C CYS A 24 -1.80 -4.79 -0.56
N ILE A 25 -2.94 -5.12 0.04
CA ILE A 25 -4.09 -4.22 0.13
C ILE A 25 -4.67 -4.23 1.54
N ALA A 26 -5.41 -3.17 1.89
CA ALA A 26 -6.11 -3.07 3.16
C ALA A 26 -7.38 -2.25 2.98
N THR A 27 -8.35 -2.48 3.85
CA THR A 27 -9.56 -1.67 3.93
C THR A 27 -9.81 -1.28 5.38
N GLY A 28 -10.48 -0.17 5.58
CA GLY A 28 -10.82 0.30 6.91
C GLY A 28 -11.93 1.33 6.86
N VAL A 29 -12.48 1.66 8.02
CA VAL A 29 -13.60 2.60 8.13
C VAL A 29 -13.10 4.05 8.02
N THR A 30 -11.88 4.31 8.51
CA THR A 30 -11.27 5.64 8.46
C THR A 30 -9.93 5.59 7.73
N ARG A 31 -9.47 6.77 7.29
CA ARG A 31 -8.17 6.93 6.65
C ARG A 31 -7.04 6.49 7.59
N ASP A 32 -7.13 6.88 8.86
CA ASP A 32 -6.09 6.52 9.84
C ASP A 32 -6.02 5.03 10.09
N GLU A 33 -7.18 4.37 10.14
CA GLU A 33 -7.22 2.93 10.31
C GLU A 33 -6.58 2.20 9.13
N VAL A 34 -6.93 2.60 7.91
CA VAL A 34 -6.38 1.93 6.72
C VAL A 34 -4.88 2.21 6.57
N GLU A 35 -4.42 3.39 7.00
CA GLU A 35 -2.98 3.68 6.99
C GLU A 35 -2.21 2.74 7.93
N ARG A 36 -2.75 2.53 9.12
CA ARG A 36 -2.14 1.60 10.08
C ARG A 36 -2.14 0.19 9.53
N LEU A 37 -3.26 -0.24 8.96
CA LEU A 37 -3.39 -1.59 8.42
C LEU A 37 -2.48 -1.84 7.22
N ILE A 38 -2.35 -0.87 6.32
CA ILE A 38 -1.48 -1.05 5.16
C ILE A 38 -0.01 -1.06 5.57
N ARG A 39 0.36 -0.29 6.59
CA ARG A 39 1.72 -0.31 7.13
C ARG A 39 2.06 -1.67 7.70
N GLU A 40 1.16 -2.25 8.48
CA GLU A 40 1.34 -3.60 9.02
C GLU A 40 1.37 -4.63 7.89
N GLY A 41 0.50 -4.45 6.89
CA GLY A 41 0.46 -5.33 5.73
C GLY A 41 1.75 -5.35 4.94
N ILE A 42 2.38 -4.19 4.75
CA ILE A 42 3.66 -4.09 4.06
C ILE A 42 4.73 -4.87 4.85
N ARG A 43 4.79 -4.67 6.16
CA ARG A 43 5.78 -5.36 7.00
C ARG A 43 5.62 -6.86 6.93
N LEU A 44 4.39 -7.33 7.02
CA LEU A 44 4.09 -8.76 6.94
C LEU A 44 4.44 -9.31 5.56
N HIS A 45 4.04 -8.60 4.51
CA HIS A 45 4.29 -9.00 3.12
C HIS A 45 5.79 -9.17 2.85
N LEU A 46 6.58 -8.15 3.24
CA LEU A 46 8.03 -8.20 3.06
C LEU A 46 8.67 -9.30 3.91
N GLY A 47 8.16 -9.51 5.13
CA GLY A 47 8.65 -10.57 6.01
C GLY A 47 8.46 -11.95 5.39
N LEU A 48 7.29 -12.21 4.83
CA LEU A 48 6.99 -13.47 4.17
C LEU A 48 7.84 -13.67 2.92
N MET A 49 8.06 -12.63 2.15
CA MET A 49 8.93 -12.70 0.96
C MET A 49 10.36 -13.05 1.34
N ARG A 50 10.89 -12.43 2.41
CA ARG A 50 12.24 -12.73 2.89
C ARG A 50 12.36 -14.16 3.34
N GLU A 51 11.38 -14.66 4.06
CA GLU A 51 11.36 -16.07 4.51
C GLU A 51 11.33 -17.03 3.35
N SER A 52 10.63 -16.67 2.27
CA SER A 52 10.53 -17.50 1.08
C SER A 52 11.73 -17.38 0.14
N GLY A 53 12.66 -16.48 0.44
CA GLY A 53 13.80 -16.22 -0.42
C GLY A 53 13.45 -15.43 -1.68
N GLU A 54 12.29 -14.79 -1.71
CA GLU A 54 11.88 -13.99 -2.86
C GLU A 54 12.61 -12.65 -2.87
N GLU A 55 12.84 -12.14 -4.06
CA GLU A 55 13.46 -10.82 -4.21
C GLU A 55 12.47 -9.73 -3.80
N ILE A 56 12.92 -8.81 -2.93
CA ILE A 56 12.12 -7.70 -2.49
C ILE A 56 12.00 -6.67 -3.63
N PRO A 57 10.79 -6.34 -4.10
CA PRO A 57 10.63 -5.37 -5.18
C PRO A 57 11.14 -3.99 -4.76
N PRO A 58 11.82 -3.27 -5.67
CA PRO A 58 12.24 -1.91 -5.36
C PRO A 58 11.05 -0.94 -5.35
N ALA A 59 11.17 0.14 -4.58
CA ALA A 59 10.16 1.18 -4.51
C ALA A 59 10.33 2.13 -5.69
N THR A 60 9.69 1.83 -6.81
CA THR A 60 9.84 2.58 -8.05
C THR A 60 8.68 3.50 -8.39
N THR A 61 7.49 3.22 -7.85
CA THR A 61 6.31 4.04 -8.13
C THR A 61 6.43 5.41 -7.47
N ARG A 62 6.11 6.44 -8.23
CA ARG A 62 6.05 7.82 -7.75
C ARG A 62 4.62 8.33 -7.91
N VAL A 63 4.22 9.21 -7.00
CA VAL A 63 2.88 9.79 -7.01
C VAL A 63 2.99 11.26 -7.39
N GLY A 64 2.10 11.68 -8.27
CA GLY A 64 2.01 13.07 -8.66
C GLY A 64 0.58 13.45 -8.97
N SER A 65 0.33 14.73 -9.19
CA SER A 65 -0.98 15.20 -9.60
C SER A 65 -0.81 16.20 -10.75
N VAL A 66 -1.80 16.25 -11.59
CA VAL A 66 -1.82 17.15 -12.75
C VAL A 66 -3.15 17.88 -12.76
N ASP A 67 -3.09 19.19 -12.95
CA ASP A 67 -4.30 19.99 -13.09
C ASP A 67 -4.96 19.63 -14.43
N ALA A 68 -6.20 19.20 -14.40
CA ALA A 68 -6.91 18.73 -15.58
C ALA A 68 -7.78 19.83 -16.21
N ASP A 69 -7.85 21.02 -15.64
CA ASP A 69 -8.68 22.12 -16.16
C ASP A 69 -7.89 23.11 -17.02
#